data_7456431ac10b43393840c8eef7201d7d
#
_entry.id   7456431ac10b43393840c8eef7201d7d
#
_cell.length_a   1.000
_cell.length_b   1.000
_cell.length_c   1.000
_cell.angle_alpha   90.00
_cell.angle_beta   90.00
_cell.angle_gamma   90.00
#
_symmetry.space_group_name_H-M   'P 1'
#
loop_
_entity.id
_entity.type
_entity.pdbx_description
1 polymer ?
#
loop_
_entity_poly.entity_id
_entity_poly.type
_entity_poly.pdbx_seq_one_letter_code
_entity_poly.pdbx_strand_id
1 'polypeptide(L)'
;RITAALPYASPANPVDMTAQVSSRPELLAEVLSAVAADPGCDAIILQSAYAFQMPRLRETYLAALARMREEHPHKTLLVCCRAPVDTAARLHALGQARARARSGQGGFHLGL
;
A
#
# COMPACT_ATOMS: atom_id res chain seq x y z
N ARG A 1 -8.29 -9.67 -12.75
CA ARG A 1 -6.84 -9.39 -12.54
C ARG A 1 -6.36 -9.84 -11.17
N ILE A 2 -7.00 -9.37 -10.08
CA ILE A 2 -6.63 -9.78 -8.71
C ILE A 2 -6.80 -11.30 -8.52
N THR A 3 -7.93 -11.86 -8.94
CA THR A 3 -8.22 -13.29 -8.81
C THR A 3 -7.24 -14.17 -9.59
N ALA A 4 -6.72 -13.69 -10.72
CA ALA A 4 -5.70 -14.42 -11.48
C ALA A 4 -4.35 -14.47 -10.72
N ALA A 5 -3.98 -13.39 -10.02
CA ALA A 5 -2.75 -13.31 -9.25
C ALA A 5 -2.87 -14.04 -7.89
N LEU A 6 -4.04 -13.94 -7.25
CA LEU A 6 -4.36 -14.48 -5.94
C LEU A 6 -5.69 -15.25 -6.00
N PRO A 7 -5.69 -16.54 -6.35
CA PRO A 7 -6.93 -17.31 -6.59
C PRO A 7 -7.89 -17.38 -5.41
N TYR A 8 -7.40 -17.29 -4.18
CA TYR A 8 -8.22 -17.34 -2.95
C TYR A 8 -8.57 -15.96 -2.39
N ALA A 9 -8.09 -14.87 -3.03
CA ALA A 9 -8.43 -13.53 -2.61
C ALA A 9 -9.88 -13.18 -2.95
N SER A 10 -10.50 -12.35 -2.10
CA SER A 10 -11.75 -11.69 -2.44
C SER A 10 -11.44 -10.39 -3.20
N PRO A 11 -11.84 -10.26 -4.46
CA PRO A 11 -11.60 -9.04 -5.23
C PRO A 11 -12.62 -7.94 -4.94
N ALA A 12 -13.66 -8.25 -4.18
CA ALA A 12 -14.66 -7.26 -3.77
C ALA A 12 -14.08 -6.33 -2.69
N ASN A 13 -14.65 -5.14 -2.58
CA ASN A 13 -14.26 -4.22 -1.52
C ASN A 13 -14.96 -4.60 -0.19
N PRO A 14 -14.22 -4.88 0.91
CA PRO A 14 -12.75 -4.82 1.00
C PRO A 14 -12.05 -5.96 0.25
N VAL A 15 -10.95 -5.64 -0.41
CA VAL A 15 -10.12 -6.65 -1.07
C VAL A 15 -9.32 -7.41 0.00
N ASP A 16 -9.62 -8.70 0.15
CA ASP A 16 -8.88 -9.57 1.06
C ASP A 16 -7.85 -10.39 0.29
N MET A 17 -6.58 -10.08 0.50
CA MET A 17 -5.46 -10.76 -0.15
C MET A 17 -5.10 -12.09 0.53
N THR A 18 -5.70 -12.39 1.68
CA THR A 18 -5.42 -13.57 2.50
C THR A 18 -3.93 -13.69 2.92
N ALA A 19 -3.57 -14.79 3.56
CA ALA A 19 -2.17 -15.08 3.88
C ALA A 19 -1.29 -15.34 2.65
N GLN A 20 -1.86 -15.48 1.46
CA GLN A 20 -1.10 -15.71 0.22
C GLN A 20 -0.10 -14.58 -0.07
N VAL A 21 -0.44 -13.34 0.25
CA VAL A 21 0.46 -12.20 0.08
C VAL A 21 1.71 -12.29 0.96
N SER A 22 1.65 -13.00 2.09
CA SER A 22 2.83 -13.22 2.95
C SER A 22 3.84 -14.18 2.31
N SER A 23 3.38 -15.12 1.49
CA SER A 23 4.23 -16.05 0.76
C SER A 23 4.76 -15.44 -0.54
N ARG A 24 4.00 -14.54 -1.14
CA ARG A 24 4.30 -13.86 -2.41
C ARG A 24 4.11 -12.35 -2.28
N PRO A 25 4.96 -11.68 -1.50
CA PRO A 25 4.74 -10.27 -1.15
C PRO A 25 4.83 -9.32 -2.35
N GLU A 26 5.44 -9.74 -3.45
CA GLU A 26 5.49 -9.00 -4.71
C GLU A 26 4.10 -8.77 -5.32
N LEU A 27 3.13 -9.62 -5.00
CA LEU A 27 1.76 -9.48 -5.49
C LEU A 27 1.03 -8.26 -4.89
N LEU A 28 1.52 -7.72 -3.76
CA LEU A 28 0.96 -6.49 -3.20
C LEU A 28 1.01 -5.34 -4.21
N ALA A 29 2.11 -5.19 -4.94
CA ALA A 29 2.25 -4.15 -5.94
C ALA A 29 1.21 -4.30 -7.07
N GLU A 30 0.96 -5.53 -7.51
CA GLU A 30 -0.05 -5.81 -8.55
C GLU A 30 -1.46 -5.49 -8.06
N VAL A 31 -1.79 -5.88 -6.83
CA VAL A 31 -3.10 -5.60 -6.23
C VAL A 31 -3.30 -4.10 -6.03
N LEU A 32 -2.33 -3.41 -5.46
CA LEU A 32 -2.40 -1.95 -5.28
C LEU A 32 -2.57 -1.21 -6.61
N SER A 33 -1.81 -1.61 -7.63
CA SER A 33 -1.92 -1.03 -8.96
C SER A 33 -3.31 -1.28 -9.57
N ALA A 34 -3.86 -2.49 -9.41
CA ALA A 34 -5.18 -2.82 -9.93
C ALA A 34 -6.29 -2.01 -9.24
N VAL A 35 -6.21 -1.83 -7.92
CA VAL A 35 -7.18 -1.03 -7.15
C VAL A 35 -7.02 0.46 -7.47
N ALA A 36 -5.79 0.95 -7.53
CA ALA A 36 -5.52 2.35 -7.80
C ALA A 36 -5.91 2.78 -9.23
N ALA A 37 -5.88 1.85 -10.18
CA ALA A 37 -6.30 2.11 -11.55
C ALA A 37 -7.83 2.21 -11.71
N ASP A 38 -8.60 1.80 -10.71
CA ASP A 38 -10.06 1.91 -10.75
C ASP A 38 -10.47 3.38 -10.60
N PRO A 39 -11.17 3.95 -11.59
CA PRO A 39 -11.65 5.34 -11.53
C PRO A 39 -12.70 5.56 -10.42
N GLY A 40 -13.38 4.51 -9.98
CA GLY A 40 -14.31 4.55 -8.85
C GLY A 40 -13.65 4.54 -7.47
N CYS A 41 -12.32 4.43 -7.40
CA CYS A 41 -11.57 4.39 -6.16
C CYS A 41 -10.83 5.73 -5.97
N ASP A 42 -11.22 6.54 -5.00
CA ASP A 42 -10.55 7.81 -4.68
C ASP A 42 -9.46 7.65 -3.63
N ALA A 43 -9.63 6.70 -2.72
CA ALA A 43 -8.72 6.45 -1.61
C ALA A 43 -8.54 4.95 -1.38
N ILE A 44 -7.35 4.58 -0.95
CA ILE A 44 -6.98 3.21 -0.60
C ILE A 44 -6.60 3.16 0.88
N ILE A 45 -7.18 2.22 1.61
CA ILE A 45 -6.79 1.90 2.98
C ILE A 45 -6.09 0.54 2.94
N LEU A 46 -4.78 0.54 3.17
CA LEU A 46 -4.02 -0.69 3.33
C LEU A 46 -3.95 -1.04 4.81
N GLN A 47 -4.57 -2.15 5.19
CA GLN A 47 -4.46 -2.70 6.53
C GLN A 47 -3.44 -3.84 6.52
N SER A 48 -2.38 -3.70 7.32
CA SER A 48 -1.34 -4.71 7.44
C SER A 48 -0.86 -4.82 8.88
N ALA A 49 -1.28 -5.87 9.58
CA ALA A 49 -1.00 -5.99 11.01
C ALA A 49 0.50 -6.11 11.31
N TYR A 50 1.22 -6.97 10.60
CA TYR A 50 2.58 -7.39 10.97
C TYR A 50 3.62 -7.28 9.85
N ALA A 51 3.25 -7.06 8.60
CA ALA A 51 4.20 -7.11 7.49
C ALA A 51 5.38 -6.14 7.67
N PHE A 52 5.12 -4.94 8.21
CA PHE A 52 6.17 -3.95 8.45
C PHE A 52 7.08 -4.27 9.64
N GLN A 53 6.70 -5.22 10.49
CA GLN A 53 7.57 -5.73 11.57
C GLN A 53 8.49 -6.84 11.08
N MET A 54 8.18 -7.46 9.94
CA MET A 54 8.95 -8.56 9.37
C MET A 54 9.94 -8.04 8.33
N PRO A 55 11.25 -8.11 8.58
CA PRO A 55 12.27 -7.53 7.68
C PRO A 55 12.13 -8.00 6.23
N ARG A 56 11.79 -9.28 6.03
CA ARG A 56 11.59 -9.87 4.71
C ARG A 56 10.45 -9.23 3.92
N LEU A 57 9.34 -8.90 4.58
CA LEU A 57 8.16 -8.31 3.94
C LEU A 57 8.25 -6.80 3.84
N ARG A 58 8.89 -6.19 4.81
CA ARG A 58 8.98 -4.73 4.98
C ARG A 58 9.44 -4.02 3.71
N GLU A 59 10.57 -4.43 3.16
CA GLU A 59 11.17 -3.76 2.01
C GLU A 59 10.29 -3.90 0.76
N THR A 60 9.71 -5.07 0.54
CA THR A 60 8.81 -5.31 -0.58
C THR A 60 7.54 -4.46 -0.45
N TYR A 61 6.99 -4.36 0.76
CA TYR A 61 5.80 -3.53 1.01
C TYR A 61 6.09 -2.04 0.84
N LEU A 62 7.21 -1.56 1.35
CA LEU A 62 7.62 -0.16 1.17
C LEU A 62 7.85 0.17 -0.31
N ALA A 63 8.47 -0.73 -1.06
CA ALA A 63 8.66 -0.55 -2.50
C ALA A 63 7.32 -0.53 -3.26
N ALA A 64 6.38 -1.40 -2.90
CA ALA A 64 5.04 -1.43 -3.51
C ALA A 64 4.28 -0.12 -3.26
N LEU A 65 4.36 0.40 -2.04
CA LEU A 65 3.72 1.68 -1.67
C LEU A 65 4.36 2.86 -2.41
N ALA A 66 5.69 2.89 -2.50
CA ALA A 66 6.41 3.93 -3.23
C ALA A 66 6.01 3.94 -4.71
N ARG A 67 5.98 2.77 -5.34
CA ARG A 67 5.55 2.62 -6.72
C ARG A 67 4.11 3.08 -6.93
N MET A 68 3.18 2.66 -6.07
CA MET A 68 1.78 3.11 -6.13
C MET A 68 1.68 4.64 -6.06
N ARG A 69 2.47 5.28 -5.21
CA ARG A 69 2.50 6.74 -5.08
C ARG A 69 3.01 7.43 -6.34
N GLU A 70 4.00 6.86 -7.01
CA GLU A 70 4.54 7.38 -8.26
C GLU A 70 3.54 7.22 -9.42
N GLU A 71 2.95 6.04 -9.56
CA GLU A 71 2.03 5.72 -10.65
C GLU A 71 0.66 6.41 -10.49
N HIS A 72 0.18 6.56 -9.24
CA HIS A 72 -1.14 7.13 -8.93
C HIS A 72 -1.05 8.25 -7.90
N PRO A 73 -0.37 9.34 -8.25
CA PRO A 73 -0.07 10.38 -7.28
C PRO A 73 -1.29 11.17 -6.78
N HIS A 74 -2.41 11.08 -7.45
CA HIS A 74 -3.68 11.74 -7.07
C HIS A 74 -4.53 10.90 -6.12
N LYS A 75 -4.22 9.62 -5.94
CA LYS A 75 -4.95 8.76 -5.02
C LYS A 75 -4.48 8.98 -3.59
N THR A 76 -5.42 9.03 -2.66
CA THR A 76 -5.10 9.06 -1.23
C THR A 76 -4.77 7.65 -0.75
N LEU A 77 -3.71 7.51 0.02
CA LEU A 77 -3.29 6.25 0.61
C LEU A 77 -3.19 6.39 2.13
N LEU A 78 -3.94 5.57 2.83
CA LEU A 78 -3.87 5.39 4.28
C LEU A 78 -3.27 4.03 4.57
N VAL A 79 -2.30 3.97 5.47
CA VAL A 79 -1.69 2.71 5.90
C VAL A 79 -1.95 2.51 7.38
N CYS A 80 -2.68 1.46 7.70
CA CYS A 80 -2.93 1.02 9.07
C CYS A 80 -2.03 -0.18 9.36
N CYS A 81 -1.05 0.00 10.22
CA CYS A 81 -0.06 -1.05 10.49
C CYS A 81 0.57 -0.92 11.88
N ARG A 82 1.26 -1.97 12.28
CA ARG A 82 2.27 -1.91 13.34
C ARG A 82 3.64 -1.85 12.67
N ALA A 83 4.43 -0.84 12.98
CA ALA A 83 5.74 -0.65 12.38
C ALA A 83 6.77 -0.22 13.43
N PRO A 84 8.03 -0.66 13.30
CA PRO A 84 9.13 -0.07 14.04
C PRO A 84 9.25 1.43 13.75
N VAL A 85 9.86 2.18 14.66
CA VAL A 85 9.97 3.65 14.57
C VAL A 85 10.64 4.10 13.28
N ASP A 86 11.71 3.44 12.88
CA ASP A 86 12.43 3.74 11.64
C ASP A 86 11.56 3.48 10.40
N THR A 87 10.79 2.40 10.40
CA THR A 87 9.86 2.09 9.32
C THR A 87 8.70 3.07 9.28
N ALA A 88 8.16 3.46 10.42
CA ALA A 88 7.14 4.49 10.50
C ALA A 88 7.64 5.83 9.93
N ALA A 89 8.88 6.19 10.22
CA ALA A 89 9.52 7.38 9.66
C ALA A 89 9.66 7.30 8.13
N ARG A 90 10.03 6.14 7.58
CA ARG A 90 10.10 5.91 6.12
C ARG A 90 8.73 6.02 5.46
N LEU A 91 7.69 5.45 6.05
CA LEU A 91 6.32 5.57 5.58
C LEU A 91 5.86 7.03 5.57
N HIS A 92 6.17 7.76 6.63
CA HIS A 92 5.87 9.19 6.73
C HIS A 92 6.61 10.01 5.67
N ALA A 93 7.88 9.69 5.41
CA ALA A 93 8.69 10.34 4.39
C ALA A 93 8.12 10.19 2.97
N LEU A 94 7.53 9.05 2.64
CA LEU A 94 6.82 8.86 1.36
C LEU A 94 5.69 9.89 1.18
N GLY A 95 4.92 10.15 2.23
CA GLY A 95 3.88 11.15 2.24
C GLY A 95 4.44 12.57 2.10
N GLN A 96 5.50 12.89 2.83
CA GLN A 96 6.15 14.21 2.79
C GLN A 96 6.76 14.52 1.43
N ALA A 97 7.47 13.57 0.83
CA ALA A 97 8.07 13.74 -0.49
C ALA A 97 7.01 14.10 -1.53
N ARG A 98 5.84 13.46 -1.46
CA ARG A 98 4.73 13.78 -2.33
C ARG A 98 4.11 15.16 -2.06
N ALA A 99 3.90 15.50 -0.81
CA ALA A 99 3.37 16.81 -0.43
C ALA A 99 4.21 17.94 -1.02
N ARG A 100 5.54 17.80 -1.00
CA ARG A 100 6.48 18.74 -1.63
C ARG A 100 6.33 18.77 -3.15
N ALA A 101 6.23 17.64 -3.81
CA ALA A 101 6.11 17.53 -5.26
C ALA A 101 4.80 18.11 -5.80
N ARG A 102 3.74 18.17 -4.98
CA ARG A 102 2.39 18.56 -5.39
C ARG A 102 1.79 19.72 -4.61
N SER A 103 2.60 20.56 -4.03
CA SER A 103 2.13 21.74 -3.28
C SER A 103 1.15 21.37 -2.16
N GLY A 104 1.39 20.25 -1.49
CA GLY A 104 0.61 19.81 -0.35
C GLY A 104 -0.74 19.16 -0.68
N GLN A 105 -1.04 18.94 -1.94
CA GLN A 105 -2.29 18.27 -2.32
C GLN A 105 -2.18 16.75 -2.24
N GLY A 106 -3.18 16.13 -1.65
CA GLY A 106 -3.25 14.71 -1.43
C GLY A 106 -2.25 14.23 -0.37
N GLY A 107 -2.56 13.18 0.32
CA GLY A 107 -1.81 12.77 1.48
C GLY A 107 -1.39 11.33 1.47
N PHE A 108 -0.33 11.08 2.20
CA PHE A 108 0.01 9.78 2.74
C PHE A 108 -0.14 9.87 4.25
N HIS A 109 -0.98 9.03 4.82
CA HIS A 109 -1.26 9.03 6.24
C HIS A 109 -0.92 7.67 6.83
N LEU A 110 -0.31 7.68 8.01
CA LEU A 110 0.01 6.50 8.78
C LEU A 110 -1.01 6.35 9.91
N GLY A 111 -1.82 5.29 9.85
CA GLY A 111 -2.68 4.87 10.96
C GLY A 111 -1.99 3.81 11.80
N LEU A 112 -2.04 3.97 13.08
CA LEU A 112 -1.46 3.02 14.04
C LEU A 112 -2.53 2.39 14.93
#